data_28a047f0796a6b947ffd2d4d498bccb7
#
_entry.id   28a047f0796a6b947ffd2d4d498bccb7
#
_cell.length_a   1.000
_cell.length_b   1.000
_cell.length_c   1.000
_cell.angle_alpha   90.00
_cell.angle_beta   90.00
_cell.angle_gamma   90.00
#
_symmetry.space_group_name_H-M   'P 1'
#
loop_
_entity.id
_entity.type
_entity.pdbx_description
1 polymer ?
#
loop_
_entity_poly.entity_id
_entity_poly.type
_entity_poly.pdbx_seq_one_letter_code
_entity_poly.pdbx_strand_id
1 'polypeptide(L)'
;MKKNLLGIIALFVAMMMFGTIAAAAAETVVVAFNPEYPPFESVDGDSYVGYDVDMINAIAEKAGFDVEFEAMDFDAVIAAVMTNPNTIGVSGISITPERQLNVNFSQGYINAGLIVVVKKDSGYATPEDLKGKIIGVQQGTTSDFAAEEITGMENVAQYKTFLNAIMDLQGNKVDAVIVDKPVGMAILASLNDDSLEIVDMGLQADWYGIEVNKDNPELLEKIDKAIDELKAEGFFDALEEKHLTKTEFDAEEAAE
;
A
#
# COMPACT_ATOMS: atom_id res chain seq x y z
N MET A 1 56.05 -13.29 45.77
CA MET A 1 54.62 -13.07 45.90
C MET A 1 54.12 -11.77 45.22
N LYS A 2 54.88 -10.68 45.11
CA LYS A 2 54.43 -9.40 44.48
C LYS A 2 54.34 -9.42 42.95
N LYS A 3 55.06 -10.28 42.25
CA LYS A 3 55.02 -10.34 40.75
C LYS A 3 53.79 -11.05 40.18
N ASN A 4 53.16 -11.97 40.91
CA ASN A 4 51.97 -12.68 40.43
C ASN A 4 50.67 -11.88 40.65
N LEU A 5 50.68 -10.88 41.53
CA LEU A 5 49.52 -10.05 41.80
C LEU A 5 49.29 -9.01 40.67
N LEU A 6 50.38 -8.49 40.07
CA LEU A 6 50.29 -7.56 38.94
C LEU A 6 49.75 -8.24 37.67
N GLY A 7 50.07 -9.53 37.46
CA GLY A 7 49.60 -10.28 36.29
C GLY A 7 48.09 -10.58 36.35
N ILE A 8 47.56 -10.83 37.54
CA ILE A 8 46.14 -11.11 37.77
C ILE A 8 45.29 -9.84 37.61
N ILE A 9 45.78 -8.69 38.07
CA ILE A 9 45.09 -7.39 37.93
C ILE A 9 45.06 -6.96 36.45
N ALA A 10 46.15 -7.19 35.68
CA ALA A 10 46.17 -6.89 34.25
C ALA A 10 45.20 -7.77 33.44
N LEU A 11 45.00 -9.04 33.84
CA LEU A 11 44.04 -9.95 33.17
C LEU A 11 42.59 -9.57 33.50
N PHE A 12 42.30 -9.08 34.72
CA PHE A 12 40.94 -8.63 35.08
C PHE A 12 40.57 -7.28 34.43
N VAL A 13 41.52 -6.37 34.21
CA VAL A 13 41.29 -5.11 33.53
C VAL A 13 41.08 -5.32 32.01
N ALA A 14 41.76 -6.29 31.38
CA ALA A 14 41.54 -6.66 29.98
C ALA A 14 40.16 -7.34 29.76
N MET A 15 39.61 -8.01 30.76
CA MET A 15 38.30 -8.68 30.68
C MET A 15 37.13 -7.72 30.91
N MET A 16 37.34 -6.51 31.46
CA MET A 16 36.33 -5.48 31.62
C MET A 16 36.22 -4.53 30.39
N MET A 17 37.11 -4.66 29.38
CA MET A 17 37.00 -3.90 28.13
C MET A 17 36.22 -4.62 27.02
N PHE A 18 35.60 -5.76 27.26
CA PHE A 18 34.52 -6.23 26.47
C PHE A 18 33.30 -5.39 26.80
N GLY A 19 33.30 -4.19 26.24
CA GLY A 19 32.18 -3.27 26.29
C GLY A 19 30.91 -4.03 25.91
N THR A 20 29.92 -3.96 26.76
CA THR A 20 28.56 -4.26 26.37
C THR A 20 28.26 -3.45 25.10
N ILE A 21 28.26 -4.11 23.95
CA ILE A 21 27.56 -3.59 22.80
C ILE A 21 26.12 -3.56 23.26
N ALA A 22 25.69 -2.42 23.81
CA ALA A 22 24.27 -2.16 23.95
C ALA A 22 23.73 -2.26 22.51
N ALA A 23 23.01 -3.32 22.22
CA ALA A 23 22.19 -3.35 21.02
C ALA A 23 21.32 -2.08 21.11
N ALA A 24 21.58 -1.11 20.26
CA ALA A 24 20.67 0.01 20.12
C ALA A 24 19.31 -0.61 19.81
N ALA A 25 18.29 -0.25 20.58
CA ALA A 25 16.94 -0.66 20.24
C ALA A 25 16.68 -0.23 18.79
N ALA A 26 16.11 -1.10 17.98
CA ALA A 26 15.74 -0.75 16.63
C ALA A 26 14.81 0.47 16.68
N GLU A 27 14.97 1.37 15.71
CA GLU A 27 14.09 2.52 15.54
C GLU A 27 12.69 2.00 15.20
N THR A 28 11.64 2.52 15.87
CA THR A 28 10.26 2.17 15.53
C THR A 28 9.73 3.16 14.47
N VAL A 29 9.28 2.64 13.35
CA VAL A 29 8.65 3.39 12.26
C VAL A 29 7.14 3.15 12.29
N VAL A 30 6.34 4.21 12.30
CA VAL A 30 4.89 4.12 12.24
C VAL A 30 4.46 3.90 10.79
N VAL A 31 3.63 2.89 10.55
CA VAL A 31 3.02 2.59 9.25
C VAL A 31 1.58 3.09 9.26
N ALA A 32 1.34 4.24 8.64
CA ALA A 32 0.01 4.78 8.41
C ALA A 32 -0.63 4.08 7.19
N PHE A 33 -1.84 3.53 7.35
CA PHE A 33 -2.51 2.75 6.30
C PHE A 33 -4.01 2.63 6.53
N ASN A 34 -4.74 2.22 5.48
CA ASN A 34 -6.18 1.94 5.55
C ASN A 34 -6.43 0.42 5.41
N PRO A 35 -6.72 -0.33 6.51
CA PRO A 35 -6.82 -1.79 6.47
C PRO A 35 -8.14 -2.31 5.88
N GLU A 36 -8.70 -1.64 4.90
CA GLU A 36 -9.93 -2.01 4.19
C GLU A 36 -9.73 -2.04 2.66
N TYR A 37 -8.53 -2.53 2.25
CA TYR A 37 -8.06 -2.53 0.87
C TYR A 37 -7.50 -3.91 0.45
N PRO A 38 -8.33 -4.99 0.50
CA PRO A 38 -7.89 -6.32 0.08
C PRO A 38 -7.54 -6.34 -1.43
N PRO A 39 -6.52 -7.13 -1.85
CA PRO A 39 -5.72 -8.07 -1.09
C PRO A 39 -4.45 -7.46 -0.47
N PHE A 40 -4.28 -6.13 -0.52
CA PHE A 40 -3.08 -5.44 -0.03
C PHE A 40 -3.05 -5.36 1.49
N GLU A 41 -4.14 -4.92 2.12
CA GLU A 41 -4.30 -4.90 3.56
C GLU A 41 -5.75 -5.16 3.99
N SER A 42 -5.89 -5.93 5.06
CA SER A 42 -7.18 -6.20 5.71
C SER A 42 -6.99 -6.62 7.17
N VAL A 43 -8.09 -6.59 7.91
CA VAL A 43 -8.13 -7.05 9.30
C VAL A 43 -8.51 -8.54 9.33
N ASP A 44 -7.71 -9.36 10.05
CA ASP A 44 -8.02 -10.76 10.38
C ASP A 44 -7.90 -10.97 11.89
N GLY A 45 -9.03 -11.01 12.59
CA GLY A 45 -9.10 -11.04 14.05
C GLY A 45 -8.46 -9.79 14.66
N ASP A 46 -7.39 -9.98 15.44
CA ASP A 46 -6.62 -8.91 16.08
C ASP A 46 -5.35 -8.52 15.28
N SER A 47 -5.22 -9.02 14.05
CA SER A 47 -4.02 -8.84 13.22
C SER A 47 -4.35 -8.17 11.89
N TYR A 48 -3.33 -7.56 11.29
CA TYR A 48 -3.39 -7.09 9.91
C TYR A 48 -2.72 -8.11 9.00
N VAL A 49 -3.29 -8.31 7.81
CA VAL A 49 -2.80 -9.27 6.81
C VAL A 49 -2.93 -8.66 5.41
N GLY A 50 -2.11 -9.15 4.48
CA GLY A 50 -2.16 -8.75 3.07
C GLY A 50 -0.78 -8.55 2.46
N TYR A 51 -0.76 -8.19 1.19
CA TYR A 51 0.46 -7.97 0.41
C TYR A 51 1.34 -6.88 1.05
N ASP A 52 0.76 -5.70 1.30
CA ASP A 52 1.48 -4.54 1.84
C ASP A 52 1.97 -4.80 3.27
N VAL A 53 1.20 -5.55 4.07
CA VAL A 53 1.57 -5.93 5.44
C VAL A 53 2.78 -6.87 5.44
N ASP A 54 2.78 -7.89 4.60
CA ASP A 54 3.92 -8.82 4.50
C ASP A 54 5.14 -8.12 3.90
N MET A 55 4.94 -7.29 2.87
CA MET A 55 6.00 -6.51 2.24
C MET A 55 6.72 -5.60 3.24
N ILE A 56 5.97 -4.78 3.99
CA ILE A 56 6.61 -3.81 4.90
C ILE A 56 7.30 -4.49 6.07
N ASN A 57 6.79 -5.63 6.56
CA ASN A 57 7.47 -6.42 7.58
C ASN A 57 8.81 -6.96 7.06
N ALA A 58 8.87 -7.47 5.82
CA ALA A 58 10.10 -7.95 5.21
C ALA A 58 11.10 -6.79 4.95
N ILE A 59 10.62 -5.64 4.49
CA ILE A 59 11.45 -4.44 4.32
C ILE A 59 12.03 -4.00 5.67
N ALA A 60 11.23 -3.94 6.73
CA ALA A 60 11.65 -3.55 8.06
C ALA A 60 12.74 -4.47 8.62
N GLU A 61 12.57 -5.78 8.46
CA GLU A 61 13.59 -6.78 8.85
C GLU A 61 14.93 -6.53 8.12
N LYS A 62 14.89 -6.31 6.81
CA LYS A 62 16.08 -6.02 5.98
C LYS A 62 16.72 -4.69 6.32
N ALA A 63 15.91 -3.65 6.52
CA ALA A 63 16.36 -2.28 6.79
C ALA A 63 16.78 -2.05 8.25
N GLY A 64 16.39 -2.96 9.17
CA GLY A 64 16.79 -2.95 10.58
C GLY A 64 15.99 -1.97 11.44
N PHE A 65 14.69 -1.81 11.19
CA PHE A 65 13.76 -1.08 12.04
C PHE A 65 12.54 -1.94 12.43
N ASP A 66 11.85 -1.55 13.50
CA ASP A 66 10.58 -2.15 13.90
C ASP A 66 9.41 -1.36 13.30
N VAL A 67 8.26 -2.00 13.07
CA VAL A 67 7.04 -1.33 12.59
C VAL A 67 5.94 -1.30 13.64
N GLU A 68 5.20 -0.20 13.67
CA GLU A 68 3.96 -0.04 14.43
C GLU A 68 2.86 0.42 13.45
N PHE A 69 1.82 -0.41 13.29
CA PHE A 69 0.72 -0.12 12.37
C PHE A 69 -0.30 0.82 12.99
N GLU A 70 -0.58 1.94 12.31
CA GLU A 70 -1.60 2.91 12.68
C GLU A 70 -2.70 2.99 11.61
N ALA A 71 -3.85 2.38 11.90
CA ALA A 71 -4.99 2.35 10.99
C ALA A 71 -5.72 3.70 10.96
N MET A 72 -6.02 4.18 9.74
CA MET A 72 -6.75 5.42 9.52
C MET A 72 -7.51 5.41 8.20
N ASP A 73 -8.34 6.41 7.96
CA ASP A 73 -8.95 6.62 6.64
C ASP A 73 -7.87 6.95 5.60
N PHE A 74 -8.04 6.47 4.36
CA PHE A 74 -7.02 6.63 3.30
C PHE A 74 -6.63 8.10 3.05
N ASP A 75 -7.62 9.00 3.04
CA ASP A 75 -7.40 10.44 2.84
C ASP A 75 -6.59 11.13 3.95
N ALA A 76 -6.36 10.45 5.09
CA ALA A 76 -5.53 10.94 6.18
C ALA A 76 -4.06 10.46 6.11
N VAL A 77 -3.76 9.42 5.35
CA VAL A 77 -2.43 8.75 5.35
C VAL A 77 -1.32 9.73 4.96
N ILE A 78 -1.45 10.45 3.83
CA ILE A 78 -0.42 11.39 3.37
C ILE A 78 -0.18 12.52 4.39
N ALA A 79 -1.24 12.99 5.06
CA ALA A 79 -1.11 14.01 6.09
C ALA A 79 -0.36 13.50 7.33
N ALA A 80 -0.55 12.24 7.71
CA ALA A 80 0.19 11.60 8.79
C ALA A 80 1.68 11.53 8.46
N VAL A 81 2.03 11.10 7.23
CA VAL A 81 3.41 11.06 6.76
C VAL A 81 4.06 12.45 6.74
N MET A 82 3.35 13.48 6.29
CA MET A 82 3.87 14.86 6.24
C MET A 82 4.18 15.43 7.62
N THR A 83 3.45 15.01 8.66
CA THR A 83 3.55 15.60 10.00
C THR A 83 4.57 14.94 10.91
N ASN A 84 5.00 13.70 10.61
CA ASN A 84 5.93 12.95 11.45
C ASN A 84 7.01 12.28 10.60
N PRO A 85 8.31 12.66 10.74
CA PRO A 85 9.40 12.06 9.99
C PRO A 85 9.58 10.55 10.16
N ASN A 86 9.09 9.97 11.26
CA ASN A 86 9.15 8.52 11.51
C ASN A 86 7.86 7.79 11.10
N THR A 87 6.99 8.44 10.33
CA THR A 87 5.79 7.82 9.75
C THR A 87 6.00 7.60 8.25
N ILE A 88 5.65 6.41 7.79
CA ILE A 88 5.57 6.05 6.38
C ILE A 88 4.12 5.72 6.02
N GLY A 89 3.75 5.90 4.75
CA GLY A 89 2.44 5.51 4.21
C GLY A 89 2.58 4.24 3.37
N VAL A 90 1.82 3.20 3.71
CA VAL A 90 1.79 1.94 2.96
C VAL A 90 0.34 1.48 2.87
N SER A 91 -0.30 1.65 1.71
CA SER A 91 -1.74 1.35 1.52
C SER A 91 -2.12 1.39 0.04
N GLY A 92 -1.42 0.63 -0.81
CA GLY A 92 -1.66 0.67 -2.26
C GLY A 92 -1.57 2.08 -2.83
N ILE A 93 -0.57 2.88 -2.41
CA ILE A 93 -0.54 4.31 -2.70
C ILE A 93 0.13 4.59 -4.03
N SER A 94 -0.63 5.03 -5.03
CA SER A 94 -0.10 5.41 -6.34
C SER A 94 0.91 6.55 -6.25
N ILE A 95 2.06 6.38 -6.92
CA ILE A 95 3.09 7.42 -7.08
C ILE A 95 2.57 8.43 -8.10
N THR A 96 2.18 9.62 -7.65
CA THR A 96 1.74 10.69 -8.55
C THR A 96 2.59 11.94 -8.39
N PRO A 97 2.73 12.75 -9.46
CA PRO A 97 3.47 14.03 -9.36
C PRO A 97 2.91 14.96 -8.28
N GLU A 98 1.59 14.95 -8.07
CA GLU A 98 0.93 15.77 -7.06
C GLU A 98 1.30 15.35 -5.64
N ARG A 99 1.27 14.05 -5.34
CA ARG A 99 1.68 13.51 -4.03
C ARG A 99 3.16 13.73 -3.77
N GLN A 100 4.01 13.61 -4.80
CA GLN A 100 5.45 13.88 -4.73
C GLN A 100 5.80 15.34 -4.38
N LEU A 101 4.88 16.29 -4.54
CA LEU A 101 5.09 17.66 -4.03
C LEU A 101 5.14 17.69 -2.49
N ASN A 102 4.49 16.76 -1.82
CA ASN A 102 4.30 16.76 -0.38
C ASN A 102 5.15 15.73 0.35
N VAL A 103 5.35 14.54 -0.21
CA VAL A 103 6.12 13.42 0.36
C VAL A 103 7.14 12.91 -0.66
N ASN A 104 8.11 12.12 -0.20
CA ASN A 104 8.93 11.29 -1.05
C ASN A 104 8.27 9.92 -1.21
N PHE A 105 8.63 9.21 -2.27
CA PHE A 105 8.20 7.84 -2.53
C PHE A 105 9.41 6.93 -2.69
N SER A 106 9.26 5.69 -2.24
CA SER A 106 10.15 4.62 -2.63
C SER A 106 10.07 4.34 -4.13
N GLN A 107 10.95 3.50 -4.64
CA GLN A 107 10.72 2.86 -5.93
C GLN A 107 9.38 2.13 -5.95
N GLY A 108 8.74 2.04 -7.13
CA GLY A 108 7.49 1.30 -7.28
C GLY A 108 7.66 -0.20 -7.02
N TYR A 109 6.67 -0.79 -6.34
CA TYR A 109 6.70 -2.21 -6.01
C TYR A 109 5.66 -3.04 -6.77
N ILE A 110 4.54 -2.46 -7.19
CA ILE A 110 3.52 -3.08 -8.04
C ILE A 110 2.86 -2.04 -8.93
N ASN A 111 2.45 -2.42 -10.13
CA ASN A 111 1.65 -1.59 -11.02
C ASN A 111 0.20 -2.07 -10.98
N ALA A 112 -0.72 -1.21 -10.56
CA ALA A 112 -2.14 -1.50 -10.49
C ALA A 112 -2.91 -0.57 -11.42
N GLY A 113 -3.64 -1.15 -12.37
CA GLY A 113 -4.52 -0.43 -13.26
C GLY A 113 -5.88 -0.14 -12.63
N LEU A 114 -6.53 0.93 -13.06
CA LEU A 114 -7.91 1.23 -12.69
C LEU A 114 -8.89 0.45 -13.58
N ILE A 115 -9.93 -0.09 -12.94
CA ILE A 115 -11.08 -0.71 -13.63
C ILE A 115 -12.38 -0.07 -13.17
N VAL A 116 -13.44 -0.34 -13.91
CA VAL A 116 -14.79 0.12 -13.57
C VAL A 116 -15.66 -1.08 -13.24
N VAL A 117 -16.28 -1.05 -12.06
CA VAL A 117 -17.32 -2.02 -11.68
C VAL A 117 -18.67 -1.42 -12.03
N VAL A 118 -19.48 -2.16 -12.78
CA VAL A 118 -20.81 -1.76 -13.21
C VAL A 118 -21.79 -2.90 -13.00
N LYS A 119 -23.09 -2.61 -13.13
CA LYS A 119 -24.09 -3.68 -13.20
C LYS A 119 -24.01 -4.38 -14.54
N LYS A 120 -24.16 -5.70 -14.55
CA LYS A 120 -24.36 -6.46 -15.79
C LYS A 120 -25.50 -5.85 -16.59
N ASP A 121 -25.36 -5.84 -17.89
CA ASP A 121 -26.33 -5.25 -18.83
C ASP A 121 -26.49 -3.71 -18.71
N SER A 122 -25.60 -3.00 -18.01
CA SER A 122 -25.59 -1.54 -17.97
C SER A 122 -25.33 -0.91 -19.34
N GLY A 123 -24.56 -1.62 -20.17
CA GLY A 123 -24.13 -1.15 -21.49
C GLY A 123 -23.00 -0.13 -21.44
N TYR A 124 -22.40 0.12 -20.25
CA TYR A 124 -21.24 1.02 -20.12
C TYR A 124 -19.96 0.28 -20.54
N ALA A 125 -19.24 0.80 -21.51
CA ALA A 125 -18.04 0.19 -22.08
C ALA A 125 -16.86 1.17 -22.19
N THR A 126 -17.13 2.47 -22.16
CA THR A 126 -16.13 3.54 -22.32
C THR A 126 -16.33 4.63 -21.25
N PRO A 127 -15.30 5.44 -20.95
CA PRO A 127 -15.46 6.58 -20.05
C PRO A 127 -16.54 7.57 -20.49
N GLU A 128 -16.78 7.70 -21.80
CA GLU A 128 -17.83 8.56 -22.34
C GLU A 128 -19.23 8.14 -21.91
N ASP A 129 -19.47 6.85 -21.69
CA ASP A 129 -20.77 6.31 -21.25
C ASP A 129 -21.07 6.70 -19.78
N LEU A 130 -20.03 7.07 -19.04
CA LEU A 130 -20.11 7.48 -17.62
C LEU A 130 -20.30 8.99 -17.45
N LYS A 131 -20.28 9.80 -18.50
CA LYS A 131 -20.53 11.25 -18.39
C LYS A 131 -21.93 11.54 -17.84
N GLY A 132 -21.96 12.33 -16.74
CA GLY A 132 -23.20 12.67 -16.03
C GLY A 132 -23.80 11.51 -15.22
N LYS A 133 -23.07 10.40 -15.04
CA LYS A 133 -23.43 9.28 -14.16
C LYS A 133 -22.83 9.50 -12.78
N ILE A 134 -23.46 8.94 -11.77
CA ILE A 134 -22.94 8.98 -10.41
C ILE A 134 -21.89 7.88 -10.28
N ILE A 135 -20.63 8.27 -10.02
CA ILE A 135 -19.51 7.34 -9.87
C ILE A 135 -19.10 7.28 -8.39
N GLY A 136 -19.10 6.06 -7.83
CA GLY A 136 -18.59 5.78 -6.49
C GLY A 136 -17.09 5.58 -6.50
N VAL A 137 -16.39 6.14 -5.53
CA VAL A 137 -14.92 6.05 -5.36
C VAL A 137 -14.54 6.06 -3.89
N GLN A 138 -13.34 5.62 -3.55
CA GLN A 138 -12.78 5.93 -2.24
C GLN A 138 -12.15 7.32 -2.27
N GLN A 139 -12.46 8.14 -1.26
CA GLN A 139 -12.02 9.53 -1.14
C GLN A 139 -10.49 9.66 -1.16
N GLY A 140 -9.96 10.57 -1.97
CA GLY A 140 -8.53 10.91 -2.03
C GLY A 140 -7.66 9.93 -2.84
N THR A 141 -8.27 8.94 -3.50
CA THR A 141 -7.56 7.99 -4.39
C THR A 141 -7.39 8.54 -5.81
N THR A 142 -6.58 7.88 -6.63
CA THR A 142 -6.49 8.16 -8.07
C THR A 142 -7.81 7.87 -8.78
N SER A 143 -8.62 6.93 -8.27
CA SER A 143 -9.99 6.67 -8.74
C SER A 143 -10.90 7.89 -8.55
N ASP A 144 -10.75 8.63 -7.44
CA ASP A 144 -11.52 9.85 -7.15
C ASP A 144 -11.22 10.94 -8.20
N PHE A 145 -9.93 11.16 -8.50
CA PHE A 145 -9.54 12.11 -9.54
C PHE A 145 -9.98 11.68 -10.93
N ALA A 146 -9.89 10.39 -11.26
CA ALA A 146 -10.37 9.87 -12.54
C ALA A 146 -11.89 10.05 -12.71
N ALA A 147 -12.66 9.81 -11.65
CA ALA A 147 -14.10 10.03 -11.65
C ALA A 147 -14.45 11.50 -11.85
N GLU A 148 -13.75 12.43 -11.17
CA GLU A 148 -13.95 13.87 -11.34
C GLU A 148 -13.70 14.31 -12.79
N GLU A 149 -12.65 13.78 -13.43
CA GLU A 149 -12.33 14.09 -14.82
C GLU A 149 -13.42 13.58 -15.78
N ILE A 150 -13.99 12.40 -15.51
CA ILE A 150 -15.00 11.78 -16.39
C ILE A 150 -16.37 12.43 -16.26
N THR A 151 -16.85 12.63 -15.02
CA THR A 151 -18.26 12.98 -14.77
C THR A 151 -18.48 14.35 -14.13
N GLY A 152 -17.40 15.01 -13.64
CA GLY A 152 -17.46 16.24 -12.84
C GLY A 152 -17.71 15.93 -11.35
N MET A 153 -17.12 16.72 -10.46
CA MET A 153 -17.16 16.54 -9.00
C MET A 153 -18.59 16.43 -8.42
N GLU A 154 -19.56 17.09 -9.05
CA GLU A 154 -20.96 17.05 -8.62
C GLU A 154 -21.60 15.67 -8.76
N ASN A 155 -21.02 14.77 -9.55
CA ASN A 155 -21.48 13.40 -9.78
C ASN A 155 -20.56 12.35 -9.16
N VAL A 156 -19.53 12.76 -8.39
CA VAL A 156 -18.66 11.83 -7.66
C VAL A 156 -19.23 11.57 -6.28
N ALA A 157 -19.49 10.30 -5.98
CA ALA A 157 -19.89 9.83 -4.65
C ALA A 157 -18.67 9.28 -3.91
N GLN A 158 -18.14 10.05 -2.97
CA GLN A 158 -16.96 9.68 -2.20
C GLN A 158 -17.32 8.82 -0.98
N TYR A 159 -16.62 7.71 -0.80
CA TYR A 159 -16.78 6.76 0.30
C TYR A 159 -15.47 6.63 1.08
N LYS A 160 -15.55 6.11 2.30
CA LYS A 160 -14.36 5.77 3.09
C LYS A 160 -13.71 4.46 2.61
N THR A 161 -14.50 3.55 2.02
CA THR A 161 -14.01 2.27 1.49
C THR A 161 -14.64 1.94 0.15
N PHE A 162 -13.93 1.20 -0.69
CA PHE A 162 -14.48 0.71 -1.96
C PHE A 162 -15.61 -0.30 -1.76
N LEU A 163 -15.58 -1.08 -0.68
CA LEU A 163 -16.68 -2.01 -0.34
C LEU A 163 -18.00 -1.24 -0.21
N ASN A 164 -18.00 -0.10 0.49
CA ASN A 164 -19.21 0.72 0.64
C ASN A 164 -19.69 1.29 -0.70
N ALA A 165 -18.78 1.73 -1.56
CA ALA A 165 -19.12 2.18 -2.91
C ALA A 165 -19.78 1.06 -3.75
N ILE A 166 -19.22 -0.15 -3.71
CA ILE A 166 -19.77 -1.33 -4.42
C ILE A 166 -21.11 -1.74 -3.86
N MET A 167 -21.32 -1.69 -2.54
CA MET A 167 -22.63 -1.96 -1.94
C MET A 167 -23.68 -0.93 -2.39
N ASP A 168 -23.30 0.31 -2.55
CA ASP A 168 -24.21 1.36 -3.06
C ASP A 168 -24.46 1.22 -4.57
N LEU A 169 -23.50 0.68 -5.35
CA LEU A 169 -23.74 0.23 -6.72
C LEU A 169 -24.77 -0.90 -6.78
N GLN A 170 -24.66 -1.92 -5.91
CA GLN A 170 -25.68 -2.97 -5.78
C GLN A 170 -27.06 -2.38 -5.47
N GLY A 171 -27.11 -1.35 -4.60
CA GLY A 171 -28.31 -0.64 -4.20
C GLY A 171 -28.86 0.36 -5.24
N ASN A 172 -28.25 0.53 -6.40
CA ASN A 172 -28.61 1.55 -7.43
C ASN A 172 -28.52 3.00 -6.93
N LYS A 173 -27.62 3.30 -5.99
CA LYS A 173 -27.35 4.67 -5.55
C LYS A 173 -26.25 5.33 -6.35
N VAL A 174 -25.35 4.53 -6.93
CA VAL A 174 -24.35 4.96 -7.92
C VAL A 174 -24.50 4.10 -9.18
N ASP A 175 -24.01 4.61 -10.31
CA ASP A 175 -24.12 3.95 -11.63
C ASP A 175 -22.90 3.08 -11.92
N ALA A 176 -21.73 3.45 -11.37
CA ALA A 176 -20.45 2.76 -11.54
C ALA A 176 -19.56 2.98 -10.32
N VAL A 177 -18.52 2.15 -10.15
CA VAL A 177 -17.44 2.36 -9.18
C VAL A 177 -16.11 2.25 -9.92
N ILE A 178 -15.23 3.24 -9.77
CA ILE A 178 -13.85 3.15 -10.25
C ILE A 178 -12.98 2.69 -9.08
N VAL A 179 -12.16 1.69 -9.32
CA VAL A 179 -11.34 1.04 -8.29
C VAL A 179 -10.12 0.38 -8.93
N ASP A 180 -9.06 0.18 -8.17
CA ASP A 180 -7.90 -0.59 -8.63
C ASP A 180 -8.28 -2.05 -8.90
N LYS A 181 -7.76 -2.59 -10.01
CA LYS A 181 -8.15 -3.90 -10.54
C LYS A 181 -8.06 -5.02 -9.49
N PRO A 182 -6.93 -5.22 -8.77
CA PRO A 182 -6.85 -6.30 -7.78
C PRO A 182 -7.88 -6.16 -6.65
N VAL A 183 -8.15 -4.93 -6.23
CA VAL A 183 -9.11 -4.62 -5.15
C VAL A 183 -10.53 -4.87 -5.59
N GLY A 184 -10.91 -4.38 -6.77
CA GLY A 184 -12.22 -4.62 -7.35
C GLY A 184 -12.51 -6.11 -7.51
N MET A 185 -11.53 -6.88 -8.01
CA MET A 185 -11.64 -8.34 -8.15
C MET A 185 -11.79 -9.04 -6.80
N ALA A 186 -10.97 -8.68 -5.80
CA ALA A 186 -11.05 -9.28 -4.47
C ALA A 186 -12.40 -8.99 -3.78
N ILE A 187 -12.91 -7.77 -3.87
CA ILE A 187 -14.21 -7.41 -3.29
C ILE A 187 -15.33 -8.16 -4.01
N LEU A 188 -15.37 -8.19 -5.33
CA LEU A 188 -16.40 -8.92 -6.07
C LEU A 188 -16.39 -10.42 -5.79
N ALA A 189 -15.21 -11.02 -5.69
CA ALA A 189 -15.05 -12.41 -5.32
C ALA A 189 -15.61 -12.69 -3.92
N SER A 190 -15.41 -11.79 -2.96
CA SER A 190 -15.92 -11.92 -1.58
C SER A 190 -17.43 -11.77 -1.49
N LEU A 191 -18.01 -10.89 -2.32
CA LEU A 191 -19.45 -10.65 -2.35
C LEU A 191 -20.23 -11.78 -3.04
N ASN A 192 -19.58 -12.54 -3.92
CA ASN A 192 -20.17 -13.61 -4.73
C ASN A 192 -21.50 -13.17 -5.39
N ASP A 193 -21.49 -11.96 -5.99
CA ASP A 193 -22.65 -11.33 -6.61
C ASP A 193 -22.50 -11.31 -8.14
N ASP A 194 -23.25 -12.15 -8.81
CA ASP A 194 -23.27 -12.25 -10.27
C ASP A 194 -23.97 -11.08 -10.98
N SER A 195 -24.51 -10.10 -10.25
CA SER A 195 -25.20 -8.93 -10.85
C SER A 195 -24.24 -7.83 -11.27
N LEU A 196 -22.98 -7.90 -10.84
CA LEU A 196 -21.93 -6.94 -11.16
C LEU A 196 -20.91 -7.54 -12.15
N GLU A 197 -20.24 -6.67 -12.88
CA GLU A 197 -19.17 -7.04 -13.79
C GLU A 197 -18.07 -5.97 -13.78
N ILE A 198 -16.86 -6.40 -14.12
CA ILE A 198 -15.70 -5.52 -14.31
C ILE A 198 -15.60 -5.16 -15.77
N VAL A 199 -15.42 -3.88 -16.06
CA VAL A 199 -15.15 -3.35 -17.41
C VAL A 199 -13.80 -2.62 -17.37
N ASP A 200 -12.88 -3.06 -18.22
CA ASP A 200 -11.66 -2.31 -18.49
C ASP A 200 -11.96 -1.20 -19.49
N MET A 201 -11.85 0.05 -19.06
CA MET A 201 -12.10 1.23 -19.87
C MET A 201 -10.81 1.95 -20.29
N GLY A 202 -9.65 1.32 -20.11
CA GLY A 202 -8.34 1.89 -20.45
C GLY A 202 -7.97 3.09 -19.59
N LEU A 203 -8.37 3.10 -18.32
CA LEU A 203 -7.98 4.12 -17.35
C LEU A 203 -6.50 3.98 -16.99
N GLN A 204 -5.89 5.09 -16.55
CA GLN A 204 -4.46 5.12 -16.24
C GLN A 204 -4.10 4.12 -15.13
N ALA A 205 -2.97 3.42 -15.32
CA ALA A 205 -2.34 2.59 -14.34
C ALA A 205 -1.16 3.32 -13.71
N ASP A 206 -1.02 3.23 -12.39
CA ASP A 206 0.08 3.84 -11.65
C ASP A 206 0.83 2.80 -10.82
N TRP A 207 2.12 3.06 -10.58
CA TRP A 207 2.91 2.26 -9.65
C TRP A 207 2.57 2.64 -8.21
N TYR A 208 2.40 1.63 -7.35
CA TYR A 208 2.35 1.84 -5.91
C TYR A 208 3.76 2.01 -5.34
N GLY A 209 3.88 2.88 -4.34
CA GLY A 209 5.11 3.12 -3.62
C GLY A 209 4.85 3.44 -2.15
N ILE A 210 5.89 3.34 -1.35
CA ILE A 210 5.87 3.68 0.07
C ILE A 210 6.10 5.18 0.21
N GLU A 211 5.17 5.89 0.85
CA GLU A 211 5.33 7.30 1.19
C GLU A 211 6.30 7.48 2.35
N VAL A 212 7.23 8.41 2.21
CA VAL A 212 8.23 8.77 3.24
C VAL A 212 8.26 10.28 3.41
N ASN A 213 8.34 10.74 4.65
CA ASN A 213 8.45 12.17 4.94
C ASN A 213 9.69 12.78 4.28
N LYS A 214 9.56 14.00 3.75
CA LYS A 214 10.67 14.71 3.06
C LYS A 214 11.87 15.01 3.96
N ASP A 215 11.62 15.12 5.26
CA ASP A 215 12.67 15.39 6.26
C ASP A 215 13.42 14.12 6.71
N ASN A 216 13.04 12.93 6.18
CA ASN A 216 13.72 11.65 6.49
C ASN A 216 14.21 10.90 5.23
N PRO A 217 15.13 11.48 4.44
CA PRO A 217 15.67 10.83 3.25
C PRO A 217 16.50 9.57 3.58
N GLU A 218 17.05 9.47 4.80
CA GLU A 218 17.82 8.29 5.23
C GLU A 218 16.94 7.05 5.38
N LEU A 219 15.68 7.22 5.83
CA LEU A 219 14.71 6.13 5.90
C LEU A 219 14.33 5.66 4.47
N LEU A 220 14.15 6.59 3.54
CA LEU A 220 13.89 6.27 2.14
C LEU A 220 15.03 5.43 1.52
N GLU A 221 16.29 5.82 1.74
CA GLU A 221 17.44 5.05 1.24
C GLU A 221 17.49 3.63 1.83
N LYS A 222 17.16 3.47 3.12
CA LYS A 222 17.08 2.14 3.77
C LYS A 222 15.98 1.29 3.15
N ILE A 223 14.79 1.87 2.91
CA ILE A 223 13.64 1.20 2.30
C ILE A 223 13.99 0.78 0.87
N ASP A 224 14.48 1.67 0.02
CA ASP A 224 14.81 1.37 -1.36
C ASP A 224 15.88 0.28 -1.48
N LYS A 225 16.90 0.33 -0.62
CA LYS A 225 17.92 -0.72 -0.56
C LYS A 225 17.33 -2.07 -0.16
N ALA A 226 16.44 -2.10 0.82
CA ALA A 226 15.76 -3.33 1.24
C ALA A 226 14.87 -3.89 0.12
N ILE A 227 14.17 -3.03 -0.63
CA ILE A 227 13.37 -3.42 -1.80
C ILE A 227 14.28 -4.05 -2.87
N ASP A 228 15.44 -3.47 -3.17
CA ASP A 228 16.40 -4.03 -4.15
C ASP A 228 16.91 -5.42 -3.72
N GLU A 229 17.23 -5.59 -2.44
CA GLU A 229 17.67 -6.88 -1.90
C GLU A 229 16.56 -7.93 -1.99
N LEU A 230 15.32 -7.57 -1.61
CA LEU A 230 14.16 -8.46 -1.69
C LEU A 230 13.78 -8.82 -3.14
N LYS A 231 13.89 -7.87 -4.08
CA LYS A 231 13.73 -8.15 -5.53
C LYS A 231 14.75 -9.17 -6.01
N ALA A 232 16.02 -9.01 -5.62
CA ALA A 232 17.09 -9.94 -6.01
C ALA A 232 16.90 -11.36 -5.42
N GLU A 233 16.19 -11.48 -4.31
CA GLU A 233 15.85 -12.77 -3.67
C GLU A 233 14.57 -13.42 -4.24
N GLY A 234 13.84 -12.76 -5.15
CA GLY A 234 12.56 -13.24 -5.71
C GLY A 234 11.39 -13.14 -4.72
N PHE A 235 11.52 -12.28 -3.70
CA PHE A 235 10.51 -12.14 -2.66
C PHE A 235 9.18 -11.60 -3.22
N PHE A 236 9.23 -10.61 -4.12
CA PHE A 236 8.03 -10.00 -4.70
C PHE A 236 7.25 -10.98 -5.56
N ASP A 237 7.92 -11.82 -6.36
CA ASP A 237 7.26 -12.87 -7.15
C ASP A 237 6.48 -13.84 -6.25
N ALA A 238 7.11 -14.25 -5.13
CA ALA A 238 6.46 -15.12 -4.15
C ALA A 238 5.31 -14.43 -3.41
N LEU A 239 5.42 -13.12 -3.17
CA LEU A 239 4.39 -12.31 -2.52
C LEU A 239 3.16 -12.14 -3.43
N GLU A 240 3.38 -11.90 -4.73
CA GLU A 240 2.33 -11.85 -5.76
C GLU A 240 1.62 -13.20 -5.86
N GLU A 241 2.37 -14.32 -5.94
CA GLU A 241 1.77 -15.66 -5.96
C GLU A 241 0.92 -15.95 -4.72
N LYS A 242 1.32 -15.40 -3.55
CA LYS A 242 0.62 -15.62 -2.29
C LYS A 242 -0.68 -14.83 -2.19
N HIS A 243 -0.69 -13.56 -2.59
CA HIS A 243 -1.77 -12.63 -2.33
C HIS A 243 -2.59 -12.27 -3.56
N LEU A 244 -2.00 -12.37 -4.76
CA LEU A 244 -2.62 -12.02 -6.02
C LEU A 244 -2.84 -13.27 -6.84
N THR A 245 -4.03 -13.51 -7.30
CA THR A 245 -4.32 -14.69 -8.11
C THR A 245 -3.80 -14.48 -9.53
N LYS A 246 -3.27 -15.55 -10.18
CA LYS A 246 -2.74 -15.46 -11.56
C LYS A 246 -3.73 -14.88 -12.57
N THR A 247 -5.05 -15.02 -12.32
CA THR A 247 -6.10 -14.44 -13.15
C THR A 247 -6.16 -12.91 -13.10
N GLU A 248 -5.49 -12.28 -12.13
CA GLU A 248 -5.52 -10.83 -11.93
C GLU A 248 -4.45 -10.12 -12.78
N PHE A 249 -3.33 -10.81 -13.13
CA PHE A 249 -2.17 -10.22 -13.80
C PHE A 249 -1.88 -10.77 -15.22
N ASP A 250 -2.31 -12.00 -15.54
CA ASP A 250 -2.05 -12.64 -16.86
C ASP A 250 -2.70 -11.90 -18.05
N ALA A 251 -3.53 -10.89 -17.80
CA ALA A 251 -4.15 -10.08 -18.85
C ALA A 251 -3.23 -8.96 -19.41
N GLU A 252 -2.17 -8.58 -18.68
CA GLU A 252 -1.24 -7.52 -19.12
C GLU A 252 -0.10 -8.05 -19.98
N GLU A 253 0.40 -9.28 -19.75
CA GLU A 253 1.45 -9.88 -20.58
C GLU A 253 0.99 -10.29 -21.99
N ALA A 254 -0.33 -10.36 -22.22
CA ALA A 254 -0.91 -10.68 -23.52
C ALA A 254 -1.14 -9.45 -24.42
N ALA A 255 -0.83 -8.24 -23.95
CA ALA A 255 -1.09 -6.96 -24.62
C ALA A 255 0.18 -6.23 -25.12
N GLU A 256 1.39 -6.80 -24.92
CA GLU A 256 2.62 -6.40 -25.58
C GLU A 256 2.89 -7.31 -26.79
#